data_86a68e1569b76e737786ab906a0467e5
#
_entry.id   86a68e1569b76e737786ab906a0467e5
#
_cell.length_a   1.000
_cell.length_b   1.000
_cell.length_c   1.000
_cell.angle_alpha   90.00
_cell.angle_beta   90.00
_cell.angle_gamma   90.00
#
_symmetry.space_group_name_H-M   'P 1'
#
loop_
_entity.id
_entity.type
_entity.pdbx_description
1 polymer ?
#
loop_
_entity_poly.entity_id
_entity_poly.type
_entity_poly.pdbx_seq_one_letter_code
_entity_poly.pdbx_strand_id
1 'polypeptide(L)'
;MYNINKLLPVNFSSCFDLMKLNQNDLKYFKFLGWNTEQFEKQFFKDNFYGLGLFFDNKLKGFVIGDIINIDNIIEYEILLIYIDNEKRNLGYASKLLSNIYLGLNHRNLKKIYLEVASNNYKAIKLYTKNGYKKTGTRKKYYNFTNKKIDALLYEKNINDTIKS
;
A
#
# COMPACT_ATOMS: atom_id res chain seq x y z
N MET A 1 7.81 11.21 18.93
CA MET A 1 7.75 9.72 18.89
C MET A 1 6.75 9.31 17.81
N TYR A 2 6.91 8.13 17.13
CA TYR A 2 5.91 7.65 16.18
C TYR A 2 5.38 6.28 16.61
N ASN A 3 4.16 5.96 16.15
CA ASN A 3 3.55 4.65 16.29
C ASN A 3 2.90 4.21 14.97
N ILE A 4 2.67 2.90 14.83
CA ILE A 4 1.96 2.31 13.71
C ILE A 4 0.77 1.55 14.29
N ASN A 5 -0.44 1.96 13.89
CA ASN A 5 -1.69 1.40 14.39
C ASN A 5 -2.58 0.92 13.24
N LYS A 6 -3.43 -0.07 13.53
CA LYS A 6 -4.46 -0.51 12.61
C LYS A 6 -5.43 0.63 12.30
N LEU A 7 -5.75 0.81 11.03
CA LEU A 7 -6.77 1.74 10.58
C LEU A 7 -8.16 1.11 10.71
N LEU A 8 -9.11 1.94 11.12
CA LEU A 8 -10.54 1.62 11.18
C LEU A 8 -11.28 2.36 10.07
N PRO A 9 -12.52 1.96 9.71
CA PRO A 9 -13.31 2.65 8.69
C PRO A 9 -13.39 4.17 8.90
N VAL A 10 -13.55 4.63 10.14
CA VAL A 10 -13.60 6.07 10.47
C VAL A 10 -12.35 6.86 10.05
N ASN A 11 -11.22 6.20 9.83
CA ASN A 11 -9.98 6.86 9.44
C ASN A 11 -9.90 7.21 7.94
N PHE A 12 -10.87 6.81 7.10
CA PHE A 12 -10.81 7.06 5.66
C PHE A 12 -10.65 8.53 5.32
N SER A 13 -11.41 9.41 6.00
CA SER A 13 -11.35 10.85 5.78
C SER A 13 -9.96 11.42 6.10
N SER A 14 -9.37 11.05 7.23
CA SER A 14 -8.02 11.47 7.61
C SER A 14 -6.95 11.02 6.61
N CYS A 15 -7.08 9.80 6.10
CA CYS A 15 -6.17 9.28 5.07
C CYS A 15 -6.34 10.03 3.74
N PHE A 16 -7.58 10.29 3.33
CA PHE A 16 -7.86 11.03 2.11
C PHE A 16 -7.43 12.50 2.22
N ASP A 17 -7.67 13.14 3.36
CA ASP A 17 -7.22 14.52 3.62
C ASP A 17 -5.71 14.64 3.59
N LEU A 18 -4.98 13.64 4.12
CA LEU A 18 -3.53 13.61 4.04
C LEU A 18 -3.03 13.60 2.57
N MET A 19 -3.67 12.83 1.68
CA MET A 19 -3.32 12.83 0.26
C MET A 19 -3.63 14.16 -0.43
N LYS A 20 -4.68 14.88 0.00
CA LYS A 20 -5.04 16.19 -0.57
C LYS A 20 -4.05 17.31 -0.27
N LEU A 21 -3.21 17.16 0.75
CA LEU A 21 -2.18 18.16 1.08
C LEU A 21 -1.17 18.35 -0.05
N ASN A 22 -0.98 17.35 -0.92
CA ASN A 22 -0.11 17.46 -2.09
C ASN A 22 -0.90 17.27 -3.38
N GLN A 23 -1.07 18.35 -4.15
CA GLN A 23 -1.86 18.36 -5.38
C GLN A 23 -1.30 17.42 -6.47
N ASN A 24 0.02 17.24 -6.55
CA ASN A 24 0.62 16.33 -7.52
C ASN A 24 0.34 14.87 -7.16
N ASP A 25 0.43 14.54 -5.88
CA ASP A 25 0.10 13.21 -5.39
C ASP A 25 -1.40 12.94 -5.60
N LEU A 26 -2.27 13.90 -5.29
CA LEU A 26 -3.71 13.76 -5.49
C LEU A 26 -4.06 13.51 -6.96
N LYS A 27 -3.42 14.23 -7.90
CA LYS A 27 -3.59 13.99 -9.35
C LYS A 27 -3.17 12.58 -9.73
N TYR A 28 -2.06 12.10 -9.19
CA TYR A 28 -1.57 10.75 -9.44
C TYR A 28 -2.54 9.68 -8.90
N PHE A 29 -3.08 9.85 -7.69
CA PHE A 29 -4.05 8.90 -7.13
C PHE A 29 -5.38 8.88 -7.89
N LYS A 30 -5.88 10.07 -8.32
CA LYS A 30 -7.05 10.13 -9.20
C LYS A 30 -6.82 9.40 -10.51
N PHE A 31 -5.61 9.52 -11.06
CA PHE A 31 -5.21 8.78 -12.25
C PHE A 31 -5.21 7.26 -12.03
N LEU A 32 -4.79 6.78 -10.85
CA LEU A 32 -4.88 5.37 -10.48
C LEU A 32 -6.32 4.90 -10.17
N GLY A 33 -7.31 5.79 -10.30
CA GLY A 33 -8.73 5.47 -10.06
C GLY A 33 -9.22 5.78 -8.64
N TRP A 34 -8.39 6.38 -7.77
CA TRP A 34 -8.79 6.74 -6.42
C TRP A 34 -9.52 8.09 -6.38
N ASN A 35 -10.84 8.05 -6.34
CA ASN A 35 -11.68 9.19 -5.94
C ASN A 35 -12.19 9.00 -4.50
N THR A 36 -12.87 10.01 -3.95
CA THR A 36 -13.36 9.99 -2.56
C THR A 36 -14.28 8.80 -2.29
N GLU A 37 -15.22 8.53 -3.18
CA GLU A 37 -16.20 7.45 -3.04
C GLU A 37 -15.56 6.07 -3.05
N GLN A 38 -14.65 5.83 -3.99
CA GLN A 38 -13.93 4.56 -4.08
C GLN A 38 -13.01 4.34 -2.90
N PHE A 39 -12.37 5.43 -2.41
CA PHE A 39 -11.51 5.37 -1.24
C PHE A 39 -12.31 5.06 0.01
N GLU A 40 -13.47 5.69 0.21
CA GLU A 40 -14.38 5.39 1.32
C GLU A 40 -14.87 3.94 1.26
N LYS A 41 -15.39 3.50 0.11
CA LYS A 41 -15.85 2.11 -0.08
C LYS A 41 -14.76 1.09 0.27
N GLN A 42 -13.49 1.40 -0.02
CA GLN A 42 -12.38 0.50 0.31
C GLN A 42 -12.26 0.28 1.82
N PHE A 43 -12.42 1.31 2.64
CA PHE A 43 -12.33 1.20 4.09
C PHE A 43 -13.48 0.43 4.74
N PHE A 44 -14.63 0.36 4.06
CA PHE A 44 -15.83 -0.35 4.57
C PHE A 44 -15.97 -1.79 4.05
N LYS A 45 -14.98 -2.30 3.31
CA LYS A 45 -14.98 -3.72 2.92
C LYS A 45 -14.70 -4.63 4.11
N ASP A 46 -15.35 -5.79 4.16
CA ASP A 46 -15.15 -6.81 5.21
C ASP A 46 -13.73 -7.34 5.26
N ASN A 47 -13.05 -7.38 4.12
CA ASN A 47 -11.67 -7.86 3.98
C ASN A 47 -10.62 -6.74 4.02
N PHE A 48 -11.03 -5.51 4.34
CA PHE A 48 -10.11 -4.38 4.48
C PHE A 48 -9.09 -4.61 5.60
N TYR A 49 -7.84 -4.30 5.31
CA TYR A 49 -6.80 -4.18 6.32
C TYR A 49 -5.89 -2.99 5.98
N GLY A 50 -5.62 -2.16 6.96
CA GLY A 50 -4.77 -0.99 6.78
C GLY A 50 -4.02 -0.64 8.06
N LEU A 51 -2.86 0.02 7.88
CA LEU A 51 -2.00 0.53 8.94
C LEU A 51 -1.73 2.01 8.72
N GLY A 52 -1.85 2.81 9.77
CA GLY A 52 -1.51 4.23 9.81
C GLY A 52 -0.22 4.47 10.58
N LEU A 53 0.61 5.35 10.06
CA LEU A 53 1.80 5.89 10.71
C LEU A 53 1.44 7.23 11.36
N PHE A 54 1.56 7.31 12.67
CA PHE A 54 1.19 8.50 13.44
C PHE A 54 2.40 9.10 14.14
N PHE A 55 2.47 10.43 14.14
CA PHE A 55 3.39 11.24 14.96
C PHE A 55 2.55 12.15 15.85
N ASP A 56 2.72 12.03 17.15
CA ASP A 56 1.98 12.83 18.14
C ASP A 56 0.47 12.86 17.81
N ASN A 57 -0.10 11.67 17.57
CA ASN A 57 -1.49 11.40 17.15
C ASN A 57 -1.93 11.98 15.80
N LYS A 58 -1.01 12.56 15.02
CA LYS A 58 -1.28 13.02 13.65
C LYS A 58 -0.88 11.98 12.64
N LEU A 59 -1.79 11.63 11.74
CA LEU A 59 -1.52 10.71 10.63
C LEU A 59 -0.50 11.33 9.68
N LYS A 60 0.58 10.61 9.39
CA LYS A 60 1.68 11.02 8.50
C LYS A 60 2.00 10.01 7.40
N GLY A 61 1.27 8.92 7.35
CA GLY A 61 1.38 7.91 6.30
C GLY A 61 0.45 6.76 6.56
N PHE A 62 0.23 5.94 5.54
CA PHE A 62 -0.60 4.74 5.67
C PHE A 62 -0.31 3.74 4.56
N VAL A 63 -0.72 2.50 4.79
CA VAL A 63 -0.85 1.45 3.80
C VAL A 63 -2.24 0.83 3.94
N ILE A 64 -2.91 0.59 2.84
CA ILE A 64 -4.22 -0.07 2.80
C ILE A 64 -4.24 -1.18 1.77
N GLY A 65 -5.06 -2.18 2.00
CA GLY A 65 -5.22 -3.29 1.11
C GLY A 65 -6.33 -4.25 1.54
N ASP A 66 -6.40 -5.37 0.83
CA ASP A 66 -7.40 -6.41 1.01
C ASP A 66 -6.77 -7.72 1.48
N ILE A 67 -7.39 -8.35 2.48
CA ILE A 67 -7.06 -9.71 2.89
C ILE A 67 -7.86 -10.68 2.03
N ILE A 68 -7.17 -11.64 1.43
CA ILE A 68 -7.77 -12.69 0.62
C ILE A 68 -7.62 -14.01 1.37
N ASN A 69 -8.75 -14.61 1.71
CA ASN A 69 -8.80 -15.89 2.38
C ASN A 69 -8.81 -17.02 1.35
N ILE A 70 -7.87 -17.96 1.49
CA ILE A 70 -7.75 -19.16 0.65
C ILE A 70 -7.62 -20.35 1.58
N ASP A 71 -8.75 -21.01 1.84
CA ASP A 71 -8.83 -22.11 2.81
C ASP A 71 -8.26 -21.71 4.19
N ASN A 72 -7.15 -22.31 4.63
CA ASN A 72 -6.51 -22.04 5.91
C ASN A 72 -5.34 -21.05 5.87
N ILE A 73 -5.17 -20.35 4.75
CA ILE A 73 -4.13 -19.33 4.58
C ILE A 73 -4.75 -18.00 4.20
N ILE A 74 -3.99 -16.92 4.41
CA ILE A 74 -4.33 -15.63 3.84
C ILE A 74 -3.21 -15.11 2.93
N GLU A 75 -3.62 -14.34 1.93
CA GLU A 75 -2.78 -13.45 1.16
C GLU A 75 -3.20 -12.00 1.41
N TYR A 76 -2.31 -11.05 1.16
CA TYR A 76 -2.63 -9.63 1.31
C TYR A 76 -2.25 -8.87 0.04
N GLU A 77 -3.21 -8.16 -0.55
CA GLU A 77 -2.98 -7.26 -1.67
C GLU A 77 -2.80 -5.83 -1.16
N ILE A 78 -1.62 -5.24 -1.38
CA ILE A 78 -1.40 -3.82 -1.15
C ILE A 78 -2.02 -3.03 -2.29
N LEU A 79 -3.02 -2.20 -1.98
CA LEU A 79 -3.68 -1.34 -2.95
C LEU A 79 -3.07 0.06 -3.00
N LEU A 80 -2.64 0.58 -1.86
CA LEU A 80 -2.07 1.91 -1.77
C LEU A 80 -1.14 2.03 -0.57
N ILE A 81 0.02 2.67 -0.76
CA ILE A 81 0.91 3.13 0.29
C ILE A 81 1.20 4.62 0.09
N TYR A 82 1.09 5.40 1.15
CA TYR A 82 1.34 6.83 1.13
C TYR A 82 2.12 7.30 2.36
N ILE A 83 3.07 8.19 2.14
CA ILE A 83 3.81 8.89 3.20
C ILE A 83 3.75 10.39 2.92
N ASP A 84 3.43 11.18 3.94
CA ASP A 84 3.52 12.63 3.91
C ASP A 84 4.90 13.08 3.42
N ASN A 85 4.95 14.08 2.55
CA ASN A 85 6.20 14.58 1.94
C ASN A 85 7.30 14.86 2.97
N GLU A 86 6.95 15.45 4.11
CA GLU A 86 7.89 15.77 5.19
C GLU A 86 8.51 14.53 5.85
N LYS A 87 7.89 13.35 5.67
CA LYS A 87 8.31 12.09 6.28
C LYS A 87 8.87 11.08 5.26
N ARG A 88 9.02 11.48 4.00
CA ARG A 88 9.62 10.64 2.94
C ARG A 88 11.13 10.49 3.12
N ASN A 89 11.68 9.44 2.51
CA ASN A 89 13.11 9.10 2.54
C ASN A 89 13.70 8.81 3.93
N LEU A 90 12.85 8.64 4.95
CA LEU A 90 13.23 8.32 6.33
C LEU A 90 12.95 6.84 6.71
N GLY A 91 12.64 6.00 5.73
CA GLY A 91 12.41 4.57 5.94
C GLY A 91 11.00 4.19 6.42
N TYR A 92 10.09 5.14 6.62
CA TYR A 92 8.76 4.84 7.18
C TYR A 92 7.88 3.97 6.30
N ALA A 93 7.99 4.08 4.96
CA ALA A 93 7.29 3.17 4.06
C ALA A 93 7.73 1.71 4.27
N SER A 94 9.03 1.45 4.42
CA SER A 94 9.55 0.12 4.74
C SER A 94 9.04 -0.39 6.09
N LYS A 95 8.91 0.50 7.08
CA LYS A 95 8.32 0.15 8.39
C LYS A 95 6.85 -0.22 8.28
N LEU A 96 6.05 0.49 7.47
CA LEU A 96 4.66 0.10 7.20
C LEU A 96 4.60 -1.28 6.54
N LEU A 97 5.43 -1.55 5.52
CA LEU A 97 5.48 -2.85 4.85
C LEU A 97 5.83 -4.01 5.80
N SER A 98 6.83 -3.82 6.68
CA SER A 98 7.19 -4.85 7.67
C SER A 98 6.10 -5.07 8.72
N ASN A 99 5.36 -4.01 9.10
CA ASN A 99 4.26 -4.11 10.06
C ASN A 99 3.02 -4.82 9.50
N ILE A 100 2.83 -4.89 8.18
CA ILE A 100 1.80 -5.75 7.58
C ILE A 100 2.05 -7.21 7.99
N TYR A 101 3.28 -7.69 7.85
CA TYR A 101 3.64 -9.04 8.27
C TYR A 101 3.40 -9.26 9.77
N LEU A 102 3.88 -8.34 10.62
CA LEU A 102 3.71 -8.44 12.07
C LEU A 102 2.23 -8.49 12.48
N GLY A 103 1.37 -7.76 11.79
CA GLY A 103 -0.06 -7.71 12.08
C GLY A 103 -0.86 -8.90 11.55
N LEU A 104 -0.37 -9.58 10.50
CA LEU A 104 -1.12 -10.64 9.82
C LEU A 104 -0.51 -12.05 9.93
N ASN A 105 0.72 -12.20 10.44
CA ASN A 105 1.39 -13.50 10.52
C ASN A 105 0.62 -14.54 11.35
N HIS A 106 -0.07 -14.10 12.42
CA HIS A 106 -0.91 -14.96 13.25
C HIS A 106 -2.12 -15.56 12.50
N ARG A 107 -2.45 -15.02 11.33
CA ARG A 107 -3.53 -15.49 10.44
C ARG A 107 -3.01 -16.37 9.31
N ASN A 108 -1.81 -16.93 9.44
CA ASN A 108 -1.16 -17.77 8.43
C ASN A 108 -0.98 -17.05 7.07
N LEU A 109 -0.44 -15.83 7.13
CA LEU A 109 -0.09 -15.04 5.94
C LEU A 109 1.00 -15.75 5.13
N LYS A 110 0.75 -15.99 3.84
CA LYS A 110 1.68 -16.68 2.94
C LYS A 110 2.29 -15.78 1.88
N LYS A 111 1.55 -14.79 1.43
CA LYS A 111 1.98 -13.92 0.34
C LYS A 111 1.47 -12.50 0.52
N ILE A 112 2.30 -11.54 0.13
CA ILE A 112 1.89 -10.13 -0.06
C ILE A 112 2.20 -9.79 -1.51
N TYR A 113 1.25 -9.16 -2.21
CA TYR A 113 1.44 -8.75 -3.60
C TYR A 113 0.86 -7.36 -3.87
N LEU A 114 1.23 -6.79 -5.00
CA LEU A 114 0.84 -5.45 -5.40
C LEU A 114 1.01 -5.24 -6.91
N GLU A 115 0.36 -4.19 -7.40
CA GLU A 115 0.60 -3.64 -8.73
C GLU A 115 1.19 -2.23 -8.61
N VAL A 116 2.14 -1.89 -9.46
CA VAL A 116 2.78 -0.56 -9.50
C VAL A 116 2.97 -0.09 -10.93
N ALA A 117 2.71 1.19 -11.19
CA ALA A 117 2.96 1.76 -12.51
C ALA A 117 4.45 1.71 -12.86
N SER A 118 4.78 1.28 -14.08
CA SER A 118 6.17 1.06 -14.53
C SER A 118 7.06 2.31 -14.50
N ASN A 119 6.46 3.50 -14.45
CA ASN A 119 7.15 4.77 -14.30
C ASN A 119 7.29 5.25 -12.85
N ASN A 120 6.77 4.53 -11.87
CA ASN A 120 6.91 4.86 -10.46
C ASN A 120 8.19 4.24 -9.86
N TYR A 121 9.34 4.75 -10.30
CA TYR A 121 10.65 4.22 -9.90
C TYR A 121 10.91 4.26 -8.39
N LYS A 122 10.34 5.25 -7.67
CA LYS A 122 10.47 5.35 -6.21
C LYS A 122 9.78 4.19 -5.50
N ALA A 123 8.56 3.86 -5.91
CA ALA A 123 7.81 2.74 -5.35
C ALA A 123 8.46 1.40 -5.74
N ILE A 124 8.90 1.24 -6.99
CA ILE A 124 9.61 0.04 -7.46
C ILE A 124 10.86 -0.21 -6.59
N LYS A 125 11.68 0.83 -6.36
CA LYS A 125 12.86 0.74 -5.50
C LYS A 125 12.51 0.35 -4.06
N LEU A 126 11.42 0.93 -3.52
CA LEU A 126 10.91 0.58 -2.18
C LEU A 126 10.58 -0.90 -2.09
N TYR A 127 9.77 -1.42 -3.02
CA TYR A 127 9.32 -2.81 -2.99
C TYR A 127 10.48 -3.78 -3.18
N THR A 128 11.35 -3.53 -4.17
CA THR A 128 12.54 -4.38 -4.41
C THR A 128 13.44 -4.44 -3.18
N LYS A 129 13.71 -3.29 -2.52
CA LYS A 129 14.51 -3.22 -1.28
C LYS A 129 13.87 -4.02 -0.13
N ASN A 130 12.55 -4.12 -0.10
CA ASN A 130 11.81 -4.86 0.93
C ASN A 130 11.53 -6.33 0.57
N GLY A 131 12.23 -6.86 -0.45
CA GLY A 131 12.19 -8.28 -0.82
C GLY A 131 11.02 -8.69 -1.72
N TYR A 132 10.30 -7.72 -2.29
CA TYR A 132 9.30 -8.02 -3.32
C TYR A 132 9.99 -8.29 -4.66
N LYS A 133 9.55 -9.33 -5.37
CA LYS A 133 10.07 -9.74 -6.67
C LYS A 133 9.02 -9.49 -7.75
N LYS A 134 9.47 -8.99 -8.90
CA LYS A 134 8.60 -8.82 -10.06
C LYS A 134 8.17 -10.19 -10.61
N THR A 135 6.88 -10.39 -10.80
CA THR A 135 6.29 -11.65 -11.29
C THR A 135 5.58 -11.50 -12.62
N GLY A 136 5.27 -10.28 -13.03
CA GLY A 136 4.55 -10.07 -14.29
C GLY A 136 4.46 -8.61 -14.71
N THR A 137 3.78 -8.42 -15.85
CA THR A 137 3.51 -7.08 -16.40
C THR A 137 2.15 -7.11 -17.11
N ARG A 138 1.27 -6.18 -16.75
CA ARG A 138 0.06 -5.89 -17.53
C ARG A 138 0.35 -4.75 -18.48
N LYS A 139 0.45 -5.04 -19.76
CA LYS A 139 0.77 -4.05 -20.80
C LYS A 139 -0.33 -3.00 -20.92
N LYS A 140 0.08 -1.72 -21.02
CA LYS A 140 -0.80 -0.58 -21.32
C LYS A 140 -2.00 -0.47 -20.36
N TYR A 141 -1.81 -0.84 -19.11
CA TYR A 141 -2.88 -0.95 -18.11
C TYR A 141 -3.40 0.40 -17.64
N TYR A 142 -2.50 1.34 -17.33
CA TYR A 142 -2.88 2.68 -16.91
C TYR A 142 -2.97 3.65 -18.10
N ASN A 143 -4.03 4.45 -18.16
CA ASN A 143 -4.20 5.50 -19.16
C ASN A 143 -3.79 6.86 -18.57
N PHE A 144 -2.61 7.35 -18.90
CA PHE A 144 -2.08 8.64 -18.45
C PHE A 144 -2.17 9.68 -19.56
N THR A 145 -3.12 10.61 -19.46
CA THR A 145 -3.39 11.68 -20.44
C THR A 145 -3.29 11.23 -21.91
N ASN A 146 -2.11 11.07 -22.47
CA ASN A 146 -1.89 10.60 -23.85
C ASN A 146 -0.93 9.40 -23.93
N LYS A 147 -0.61 8.77 -22.80
CA LYS A 147 0.31 7.62 -22.74
C LYS A 147 -0.31 6.48 -21.96
N LYS A 148 -0.18 5.28 -22.50
CA LYS A 148 -0.49 4.05 -21.79
C LYS A 148 0.74 3.57 -21.05
N ILE A 149 0.59 3.28 -19.75
CA ILE A 149 1.67 2.86 -18.88
C ILE A 149 1.40 1.43 -18.40
N ASP A 150 2.43 0.60 -18.39
CA ASP A 150 2.33 -0.77 -17.91
C ASP A 150 2.16 -0.80 -16.39
N ALA A 151 1.41 -1.78 -15.87
CA ALA A 151 1.45 -2.15 -14.47
C ALA A 151 2.44 -3.31 -14.28
N LEU A 152 3.34 -3.18 -13.33
CA LEU A 152 4.26 -4.23 -12.91
C LEU A 152 3.66 -4.94 -11.71
N LEU A 153 3.64 -6.27 -11.75
CA LEU A 153 3.17 -7.14 -10.69
C LEU A 153 4.35 -7.53 -9.81
N TYR A 154 4.22 -7.35 -8.51
CA TYR A 154 5.23 -7.71 -7.52
C TYR A 154 4.62 -8.60 -6.44
N GLU A 155 5.39 -9.55 -5.94
CA GLU A 155 5.01 -10.38 -4.79
C GLU A 155 6.17 -10.62 -3.83
N LYS A 156 5.83 -10.91 -2.59
CA LYS A 156 6.73 -11.38 -1.54
C LYS A 156 6.13 -12.60 -0.88
N ASN A 157 6.82 -13.73 -0.97
CA ASN A 157 6.47 -14.95 -0.24
C ASN A 157 7.01 -14.87 1.18
N ILE A 158 6.15 -15.14 2.15
CA ILE A 158 6.50 -14.98 3.57
C ILE A 158 7.43 -16.09 4.06
N ASN A 159 7.35 -17.28 3.48
CA ASN A 159 8.23 -18.39 3.84
C ASN A 159 9.73 -18.15 3.51
N ASP A 160 10.02 -17.19 2.59
CA ASP A 160 11.40 -16.82 2.24
C ASP A 160 12.07 -15.94 3.32
N THR A 161 11.30 -15.43 4.29
CA THR A 161 11.78 -14.49 5.31
C THR A 161 12.33 -15.18 6.56
N ILE A 162 12.07 -16.49 6.74
CA ILE A 162 12.48 -17.28 7.92
C ILE A 162 13.87 -17.92 7.73
N LYS A 163 14.46 -17.82 6.53
CA LYS A 163 15.75 -18.47 6.20
C LYS A 163 16.94 -17.49 6.10
N SER A 164 16.79 -16.26 6.59
CA SER A 164 17.91 -15.30 6.60
C SER A 164 18.23 -14.81 7.99
#